data_76ac99f8c8de36baef057448d2afd13f
#
_entry.id   76ac99f8c8de36baef057448d2afd13f
#
_cell.length_a   1.000
_cell.length_b   1.000
_cell.length_c   1.000
_cell.angle_alpha   90.00
_cell.angle_beta   90.00
_cell.angle_gamma   90.00
#
_symmetry.space_group_name_H-M   'P 1'
#
loop_
_entity.id
_entity.type
_entity.pdbx_description
1 polymer ?
#
loop_
_entity_poly.entity_id
_entity_poly.type
_entity_poly.pdbx_seq_one_letter_code
_entity_poly.pdbx_strand_id
1 'polypeptide(L)'
;MDTAGTIIGAISLSITLCQGITTYCHDWKHQNEDARSLRSLCDGIVQHLQAIDQLAKDHPTLNPRIVGRLDDAVKTCNRHCEAVLSLSEKYAGGNPSASWKGKAAEAVRKIKFPFEKKALEELKEIMIAFRGNVDGVLQLLNLYVYCLTPLSFFSPFSFRR
;
A
#
# COMPACT_ATOMS: atom_id res chain seq x y z
N MET A 1 7.89 19.20 10.19
CA MET A 1 7.92 18.07 9.23
C MET A 1 6.56 17.99 8.58
N ASP A 2 6.52 18.03 7.27
CA ASP A 2 5.27 17.94 6.51
C ASP A 2 4.80 16.48 6.48
N THR A 3 3.96 16.12 7.45
CA THR A 3 3.43 14.76 7.61
C THR A 3 2.61 14.33 6.39
N ALA A 4 1.89 15.28 5.77
CA ALA A 4 1.10 15.01 4.56
C ALA A 4 2.01 14.62 3.38
N GLY A 5 3.11 15.32 3.17
CA GLY A 5 4.10 14.98 2.13
C GLY A 5 4.71 13.60 2.33
N THR A 6 4.97 13.20 3.58
CA THR A 6 5.51 11.88 3.91
C THR A 6 4.51 10.76 3.60
N ILE A 7 3.22 10.96 3.93
CA ILE A 7 2.15 9.99 3.63
C ILE A 7 1.97 9.82 2.13
N ILE A 8 1.87 10.91 1.38
CA ILE A 8 1.73 10.89 -0.09
C ILE A 8 2.93 10.20 -0.74
N GLY A 9 4.14 10.47 -0.26
CA GLY A 9 5.36 9.82 -0.74
C GLY A 9 5.35 8.30 -0.54
N ALA A 10 4.93 7.82 0.64
CA ALA A 10 4.82 6.40 0.95
C ALA A 10 3.74 5.70 0.11
N ILE A 11 2.60 6.35 -0.10
CA ILE A 11 1.52 5.83 -0.96
C ILE A 11 2.01 5.69 -2.40
N SER A 12 2.64 6.72 -2.95
CA SER A 12 3.16 6.72 -4.32
C SER A 12 4.20 5.61 -4.53
N LEU A 13 5.12 5.43 -3.58
CA LEU A 13 6.11 4.37 -3.62
C LEU A 13 5.47 2.98 -3.58
N SER A 14 4.49 2.79 -2.70
CA SER A 14 3.76 1.53 -2.54
C SER A 14 2.97 1.16 -3.81
N ILE A 15 2.34 2.13 -4.46
CA ILE A 15 1.67 1.94 -5.75
C ILE A 15 2.68 1.52 -6.82
N THR A 16 3.82 2.20 -6.91
CA THR A 16 4.88 1.88 -7.88
C THR A 16 5.42 0.48 -7.66
N LEU A 17 5.59 0.05 -6.39
CA LEU A 17 5.99 -1.31 -6.03
C LEU A 17 4.97 -2.34 -6.54
N CYS A 18 3.68 -2.15 -6.26
CA CYS A 18 2.62 -3.04 -6.71
C CYS A 18 2.57 -3.14 -8.24
N GLN A 19 2.74 -2.03 -8.95
CA GLN A 19 2.80 -2.00 -10.41
C GLN A 19 4.00 -2.79 -10.94
N GLY A 20 5.18 -2.68 -10.31
CA GLY A 20 6.37 -3.47 -10.66
C GLY A 20 6.12 -4.97 -10.50
N ILE A 21 5.49 -5.38 -9.40
CA ILE A 21 5.13 -6.78 -9.14
C ILE A 21 4.07 -7.27 -10.15
N THR A 22 3.07 -6.45 -10.47
CA THR A 22 2.05 -6.79 -11.46
C THR A 22 2.66 -7.02 -12.84
N THR A 23 3.60 -6.16 -13.25
CA THR A 23 4.35 -6.33 -14.51
C THR A 23 5.15 -7.63 -14.50
N TYR A 24 5.87 -7.92 -13.40
CA TYR A 24 6.59 -9.17 -13.25
C TYR A 24 5.66 -10.39 -13.38
N CYS A 25 4.49 -10.35 -12.73
CA CYS A 25 3.51 -11.44 -12.82
C CYS A 25 2.93 -11.60 -14.24
N HIS A 26 2.81 -10.50 -14.99
CA HIS A 26 2.35 -10.54 -16.37
C HIS A 26 3.34 -11.24 -17.30
N ASP A 27 4.64 -11.03 -17.06
CA ASP A 27 5.72 -11.63 -17.85
C ASP A 27 5.94 -13.11 -17.56
N TRP A 28 5.23 -13.65 -16.56
CA TRP A 28 5.27 -15.08 -16.22
C TRP A 28 4.60 -15.94 -17.31
N LYS A 29 5.42 -16.58 -18.14
CA LYS A 29 5.00 -17.28 -19.37
C LYS A 29 4.03 -18.44 -19.14
N HIS A 30 4.04 -19.05 -17.97
CA HIS A 30 3.07 -20.08 -17.58
C HIS A 30 2.09 -19.45 -16.62
N GLN A 31 0.90 -19.08 -17.09
CA GLN A 31 -0.17 -18.47 -16.27
C GLN A 31 -0.43 -19.27 -14.99
N ASN A 32 0.52 -19.20 -14.06
CA ASN A 32 0.46 -19.87 -12.78
C ASN A 32 -0.64 -19.19 -11.96
N GLU A 33 -1.45 -19.97 -11.29
CA GLU A 33 -2.52 -19.52 -10.41
C GLU A 33 -1.96 -18.58 -9.31
N ASP A 34 -0.76 -18.87 -8.81
CA ASP A 34 -0.07 -18.03 -7.83
C ASP A 34 0.27 -16.65 -8.38
N ALA A 35 0.74 -16.54 -9.62
CA ALA A 35 1.04 -15.26 -10.27
C ALA A 35 -0.25 -14.44 -10.49
N ARG A 36 -1.36 -15.09 -10.86
CA ARG A 36 -2.67 -14.44 -10.98
C ARG A 36 -3.19 -13.97 -9.63
N SER A 37 -3.05 -14.80 -8.60
CA SER A 37 -3.43 -14.48 -7.22
C SER A 37 -2.63 -13.28 -6.69
N LEU A 38 -1.32 -13.25 -6.91
CA LEU A 38 -0.43 -12.15 -6.51
C LEU A 38 -0.78 -10.85 -7.24
N ARG A 39 -1.07 -10.91 -8.53
CA ARG A 39 -1.52 -9.76 -9.31
C ARG A 39 -2.82 -9.19 -8.75
N SER A 40 -3.84 -10.03 -8.52
CA SER A 40 -5.11 -9.60 -7.92
C SER A 40 -4.92 -8.97 -6.55
N LEU A 41 -3.97 -9.49 -5.76
CA LEU A 41 -3.60 -8.94 -4.45
C LEU A 41 -2.99 -7.54 -4.59
N CYS A 42 -2.06 -7.34 -5.52
CA CYS A 42 -1.46 -6.04 -5.81
C CYS A 42 -2.49 -5.02 -6.30
N ASP A 43 -3.38 -5.42 -7.20
CA ASP A 43 -4.44 -4.55 -7.71
C ASP A 43 -5.37 -4.08 -6.57
N GLY A 44 -5.72 -4.98 -5.63
CA GLY A 44 -6.50 -4.63 -4.45
C GLY A 44 -5.77 -3.66 -3.51
N ILE A 45 -4.46 -3.84 -3.30
CA ILE A 45 -3.63 -2.91 -2.50
C ILE A 45 -3.62 -1.52 -3.15
N VAL A 46 -3.43 -1.44 -4.46
CA VAL A 46 -3.42 -0.16 -5.20
C VAL A 46 -4.75 0.58 -5.03
N GLN A 47 -5.88 -0.13 -5.16
CA GLN A 47 -7.20 0.48 -4.96
C GLN A 47 -7.37 1.06 -3.55
N HIS A 48 -6.94 0.33 -2.51
CA HIS A 48 -7.01 0.80 -1.13
C HIS A 48 -6.06 1.97 -0.86
N LEU A 49 -4.85 1.96 -1.42
CA LEU A 49 -3.91 3.08 -1.31
C LEU A 49 -4.45 4.34 -1.98
N GLN A 50 -5.11 4.22 -3.14
CA GLN A 50 -5.77 5.33 -3.82
C GLN A 50 -6.94 5.88 -2.99
N ALA A 51 -7.72 5.01 -2.35
CA ALA A 51 -8.79 5.44 -1.44
C ALA A 51 -8.24 6.18 -0.21
N ILE A 52 -7.13 5.73 0.37
CA ILE A 52 -6.44 6.41 1.48
C ILE A 52 -5.95 7.79 1.05
N ASP A 53 -5.32 7.88 -0.13
CA ASP A 53 -4.83 9.15 -0.69
C ASP A 53 -5.96 10.15 -0.90
N GLN A 54 -7.10 9.69 -1.43
CA GLN A 54 -8.28 10.53 -1.62
C GLN A 54 -8.86 11.01 -0.28
N LEU A 55 -9.05 10.11 0.68
CA LEU A 55 -9.56 10.47 2.02
C LEU A 55 -8.64 11.47 2.73
N ALA A 56 -7.32 11.33 2.60
CA ALA A 56 -6.35 12.25 3.19
C ALA A 56 -6.42 13.64 2.53
N LYS A 57 -6.70 13.72 1.23
CA LYS A 57 -6.88 14.98 0.51
C LYS A 57 -8.20 15.67 0.85
N ASP A 58 -9.27 14.89 1.00
CA ASP A 58 -10.61 15.43 1.31
C ASP A 58 -10.69 15.91 2.77
N HIS A 59 -9.81 15.43 3.65
CA HIS A 59 -9.77 15.77 5.08
C HIS A 59 -8.40 16.28 5.51
N PRO A 60 -7.97 17.49 5.08
CA PRO A 60 -6.63 18.02 5.36
C PRO A 60 -6.36 18.28 6.84
N THR A 61 -7.41 18.41 7.68
CA THR A 61 -7.31 18.64 9.12
C THR A 61 -7.61 17.36 9.90
N LEU A 62 -6.71 16.38 9.82
CA LEU A 62 -6.84 15.14 10.60
C LEU A 62 -6.50 15.37 12.07
N ASN A 63 -7.22 14.68 12.96
CA ASN A 63 -6.92 14.67 14.38
C ASN A 63 -5.48 14.15 14.65
N PRO A 64 -4.70 14.75 15.57
CA PRO A 64 -3.33 14.32 15.87
C PRO A 64 -3.17 12.82 16.18
N ARG A 65 -4.18 12.19 16.81
CA ARG A 65 -4.16 10.75 17.06
C ARG A 65 -4.22 9.92 15.77
N ILE A 66 -5.00 10.39 14.79
CA ILE A 66 -5.09 9.74 13.47
C ILE A 66 -3.77 9.95 12.71
N VAL A 67 -3.20 11.15 12.77
CA VAL A 67 -1.89 11.45 12.17
C VAL A 67 -0.81 10.51 12.72
N GLY A 68 -0.77 10.30 14.04
CA GLY A 68 0.18 9.34 14.64
C GLY A 68 0.00 7.91 14.15
N ARG A 69 -1.25 7.44 14.01
CA ARG A 69 -1.55 6.12 13.45
C ARG A 69 -1.18 6.00 11.98
N LEU A 70 -1.38 7.06 11.19
CA LEU A 70 -0.96 7.11 9.80
C LEU A 70 0.56 7.08 9.67
N ASP A 71 1.29 7.78 10.52
CA ASP A 71 2.76 7.76 10.55
C ASP A 71 3.30 6.35 10.84
N ASP A 72 2.72 5.64 11.82
CA ASP A 72 3.08 4.24 12.10
C ASP A 72 2.76 3.31 10.93
N ALA A 73 1.63 3.54 10.25
CA ALA A 73 1.26 2.78 9.06
C ALA A 73 2.22 3.03 7.90
N VAL A 74 2.65 4.28 7.69
CA VAL A 74 3.66 4.65 6.69
C VAL A 74 4.99 3.94 6.98
N LYS A 75 5.43 3.91 8.23
CA LYS A 75 6.65 3.17 8.63
C LYS A 75 6.51 1.68 8.32
N THR A 76 5.34 1.11 8.52
CA THR A 76 5.07 -0.30 8.21
C THR A 76 5.02 -0.54 6.70
N CYS A 77 4.41 0.35 5.91
CA CYS A 77 4.47 0.29 4.44
C CYS A 77 5.91 0.31 3.94
N ASN A 78 6.74 1.21 4.47
CA ASN A 78 8.16 1.28 4.10
C ASN A 78 8.90 -0.03 4.39
N ARG A 79 8.65 -0.68 5.55
CA ARG A 79 9.24 -1.99 5.87
C ARG A 79 8.82 -3.07 4.87
N HIS A 80 7.56 -3.09 4.43
CA HIS A 80 7.12 -4.05 3.40
C HIS A 80 7.80 -3.77 2.05
N CYS A 81 7.96 -2.50 1.67
CA CYS A 81 8.71 -2.14 0.47
C CYS A 81 10.17 -2.59 0.57
N GLU A 82 10.82 -2.38 1.71
CA GLU A 82 12.20 -2.85 1.98
C GLU A 82 12.29 -4.38 1.90
N ALA A 83 11.31 -5.10 2.44
CA ALA A 83 11.28 -6.56 2.39
C ALA A 83 11.18 -7.08 0.94
N VAL A 84 10.36 -6.45 0.09
CA VAL A 84 10.25 -6.80 -1.33
C VAL A 84 11.56 -6.53 -2.07
N LEU A 85 12.20 -5.40 -1.80
CA LEU A 85 13.49 -5.07 -2.43
C LEU A 85 14.59 -6.04 -2.00
N SER A 86 14.69 -6.35 -0.70
CA SER A 86 15.64 -7.34 -0.17
C SER A 86 15.40 -8.72 -0.77
N LEU A 87 14.13 -9.11 -0.97
CA LEU A 87 13.81 -10.35 -1.64
C LEU A 87 14.26 -10.33 -3.10
N SER A 88 14.05 -9.23 -3.81
CA SER A 88 14.53 -9.06 -5.19
C SER A 88 16.05 -9.16 -5.28
N GLU A 89 16.78 -8.54 -4.36
CA GLU A 89 18.25 -8.63 -4.29
C GLU A 89 18.72 -10.05 -4.02
N LYS A 90 18.09 -10.75 -3.07
CA LYS A 90 18.38 -12.15 -2.73
C LYS A 90 18.32 -13.06 -3.95
N TYR A 91 17.34 -12.88 -4.82
CA TYR A 91 17.12 -13.73 -5.98
C TYR A 91 17.79 -13.22 -7.28
N ALA A 92 18.04 -11.92 -7.40
CA ALA A 92 18.71 -11.35 -8.58
C ALA A 92 20.24 -11.39 -8.51
N GLY A 93 20.83 -11.80 -7.37
CA GLY A 93 22.28 -11.86 -7.18
C GLY A 93 22.96 -10.49 -7.13
N GLY A 94 22.20 -9.43 -6.84
CA GLY A 94 22.73 -8.06 -6.73
C GLY A 94 23.39 -7.81 -5.39
N ASN A 95 24.48 -7.05 -5.37
CA ASN A 95 25.08 -6.56 -4.13
C ASN A 95 24.15 -5.56 -3.45
N PRO A 96 23.89 -5.67 -2.15
CA PRO A 96 23.12 -4.70 -1.40
C PRO A 96 23.93 -3.40 -1.31
N SER A 97 23.83 -2.53 -2.27
CA SER A 97 24.51 -1.26 -2.21
C SER A 97 23.55 -0.10 -2.42
N ALA A 98 23.58 0.75 -1.44
CA ALA A 98 23.16 2.13 -1.43
C ALA A 98 21.77 2.43 -0.86
N SER A 99 21.84 3.29 0.17
CA SER A 99 20.78 4.12 0.76
C SER A 99 19.48 4.13 -0.05
N TRP A 100 18.53 3.40 0.41
CA TRP A 100 17.21 3.21 -0.12
C TRP A 100 16.42 4.52 -0.36
N LYS A 101 16.63 5.54 0.46
CA LYS A 101 15.83 6.77 0.46
C LYS A 101 15.89 7.63 -0.81
N GLY A 102 16.94 7.51 -1.62
CA GLY A 102 17.07 8.28 -2.86
C GLY A 102 16.83 7.48 -4.15
N LYS A 103 16.84 6.15 -4.05
CA LYS A 103 16.79 5.25 -5.23
C LYS A 103 15.58 4.31 -5.22
N ALA A 104 14.71 4.41 -4.22
CA ALA A 104 13.61 3.48 -4.03
C ALA A 104 12.68 3.38 -5.26
N ALA A 105 12.29 4.50 -5.85
CA ALA A 105 11.43 4.49 -7.03
C ALA A 105 12.13 3.88 -8.26
N GLU A 106 13.45 4.06 -8.41
CA GLU A 106 14.21 3.45 -9.49
C GLU A 106 14.50 1.98 -9.24
N ALA A 107 14.79 1.60 -7.99
CA ALA A 107 14.97 0.21 -7.58
C ALA A 107 13.68 -0.59 -7.78
N VAL A 108 12.53 -0.04 -7.39
CA VAL A 108 11.21 -0.66 -7.60
C VAL A 108 10.91 -0.89 -9.09
N ARG A 109 11.29 0.04 -9.97
CA ARG A 109 11.15 -0.13 -11.44
C ARG A 109 12.05 -1.23 -12.00
N LYS A 110 13.14 -1.57 -11.30
CA LYS A 110 14.13 -2.59 -11.70
C LYS A 110 13.94 -3.92 -10.98
N ILE A 111 12.83 -4.12 -10.26
CA ILE A 111 12.53 -5.39 -9.60
C ILE A 111 12.56 -6.50 -10.66
N LYS A 112 13.55 -7.38 -10.52
CA LYS A 112 13.69 -8.58 -11.32
C LYS A 112 13.73 -9.77 -10.36
N PHE A 113 12.68 -10.54 -10.35
CA PHE A 113 12.69 -11.84 -9.69
C PHE A 113 12.99 -12.91 -10.73
N PRO A 114 13.77 -13.95 -10.40
CA PRO A 114 13.80 -15.14 -11.21
C PRO A 114 12.39 -15.77 -11.22
N PHE A 115 12.03 -16.43 -12.33
CA PHE A 115 10.77 -17.13 -12.44
C PHE A 115 10.80 -18.45 -11.65
N GLU A 116 11.00 -18.33 -10.33
CA GLU A 116 11.07 -19.44 -9.38
C GLU A 116 9.86 -19.43 -8.46
N LYS A 117 9.27 -20.62 -8.28
CA LYS A 117 8.08 -20.78 -7.44
C LYS A 117 8.30 -20.28 -6.01
N LYS A 118 9.49 -20.57 -5.44
CA LYS A 118 9.83 -20.15 -4.07
C LYS A 118 9.87 -18.62 -3.91
N ALA A 119 10.44 -17.91 -4.89
CA ALA A 119 10.46 -16.45 -4.88
C ALA A 119 9.03 -15.86 -4.94
N LEU A 120 8.16 -16.49 -5.72
CA LEU A 120 6.75 -16.10 -5.83
C LEU A 120 5.98 -16.32 -4.52
N GLU A 121 6.21 -17.45 -3.85
CA GLU A 121 5.60 -17.77 -2.56
C GLU A 121 6.04 -16.78 -1.48
N GLU A 122 7.35 -16.52 -1.33
CA GLU A 122 7.89 -15.54 -0.37
C GLU A 122 7.34 -14.13 -0.66
N LEU A 123 7.26 -13.73 -1.93
CA LEU A 123 6.70 -12.44 -2.33
C LEU A 123 5.21 -12.32 -1.98
N LYS A 124 4.46 -13.40 -2.20
CA LYS A 124 3.02 -13.45 -1.89
C LYS A 124 2.77 -13.28 -0.38
N GLU A 125 3.58 -13.89 0.48
CA GLU A 125 3.47 -13.74 1.93
C GLU A 125 3.72 -12.29 2.37
N ILE A 126 4.74 -11.63 1.84
CA ILE A 126 5.02 -10.21 2.11
C ILE A 126 3.84 -9.35 1.67
N MET A 127 3.28 -9.60 0.50
CA MET A 127 2.17 -8.80 -0.04
C MET A 127 0.85 -9.04 0.69
N ILE A 128 0.61 -10.23 1.23
CA ILE A 128 -0.55 -10.50 2.11
C ILE A 128 -0.44 -9.67 3.39
N ALA A 129 0.73 -9.66 4.04
CA ALA A 129 0.95 -8.85 5.23
C ALA A 129 0.83 -7.34 4.93
N PHE A 130 1.32 -6.91 3.78
CA PHE A 130 1.19 -5.52 3.33
C PHE A 130 -0.28 -5.13 3.14
N ARG A 131 -1.07 -5.96 2.48
CA ARG A 131 -2.51 -5.74 2.32
C ARG A 131 -3.22 -5.58 3.67
N GLY A 132 -2.95 -6.46 4.62
CA GLY A 132 -3.54 -6.37 5.96
C GLY A 132 -3.26 -5.03 6.65
N ASN A 133 -2.04 -4.49 6.48
CA ASN A 133 -1.69 -3.16 6.99
C ASN A 133 -2.49 -2.04 6.30
N VAL A 134 -2.55 -2.06 4.97
CA VAL A 134 -3.29 -1.06 4.17
C VAL A 134 -4.78 -1.10 4.47
N ASP A 135 -5.37 -2.29 4.60
CA ASP A 135 -6.78 -2.48 4.96
C ASP A 135 -7.09 -1.90 6.35
N GLY A 136 -6.20 -2.11 7.32
CA GLY A 136 -6.33 -1.53 8.67
C GLY A 136 -6.31 -0.01 8.67
N VAL A 137 -5.45 0.61 7.86
CA VAL A 137 -5.39 2.07 7.68
C VAL A 137 -6.67 2.61 7.05
N LEU A 138 -7.15 1.98 5.99
CA LEU A 138 -8.37 2.38 5.31
C LEU A 138 -9.59 2.30 6.24
N GLN A 139 -9.71 1.23 7.03
CA GLN A 139 -10.77 1.08 8.02
C GLN A 139 -10.70 2.17 9.09
N LEU A 140 -9.52 2.49 9.59
CA LEU A 140 -9.33 3.57 10.57
C LEU A 140 -9.79 4.91 10.02
N LEU A 141 -9.42 5.25 8.79
CA LEU A 141 -9.81 6.50 8.15
C LEU A 141 -11.31 6.56 7.89
N ASN A 142 -11.92 5.48 7.42
CA ASN A 142 -13.35 5.42 7.19
C ASN A 142 -14.14 5.61 8.50
N LEU A 143 -13.72 4.98 9.60
CA LEU A 143 -14.33 5.18 10.92
C LEU A 143 -14.20 6.63 11.37
N TYR A 144 -13.02 7.25 11.17
CA TYR A 144 -12.81 8.65 11.52
C TYR A 144 -13.73 9.57 10.74
N VAL A 145 -13.83 9.42 9.42
CA VAL A 145 -14.72 10.21 8.56
C VAL A 145 -16.18 10.01 8.95
N TYR A 146 -16.58 8.77 9.23
CA TYR A 146 -17.94 8.47 9.70
C TYR A 146 -18.27 9.17 11.02
N CYS A 147 -17.34 9.23 11.97
CA CYS A 147 -17.52 9.94 13.24
C CYS A 147 -17.55 11.46 13.09
N LEU A 148 -16.94 12.01 12.02
CA LEU A 148 -16.94 13.47 11.75
C LEU A 148 -18.18 13.93 11.01
N THR A 149 -18.86 13.05 10.26
CA THR A 149 -20.13 13.38 9.60
C THR A 149 -21.22 13.47 10.69
N PRO A 150 -21.67 14.69 11.08
CA PRO A 150 -22.74 14.80 12.04
C PRO A 150 -23.97 14.11 11.45
N LEU A 151 -24.75 13.46 12.31
CA LEU A 151 -26.04 12.84 12.01
C LEU A 151 -27.10 13.84 11.50
N SER A 152 -26.73 14.74 10.63
CA SER A 152 -27.60 15.79 10.05
C SER A 152 -28.67 15.22 9.13
N PHE A 153 -28.68 13.92 8.88
CA PHE A 153 -29.67 13.25 8.06
C PHE A 153 -30.86 12.64 8.84
N PHE A 154 -30.83 12.69 10.17
CA PHE A 154 -32.05 12.45 10.93
C PHE A 154 -32.81 13.74 11.13
N SER A 155 -33.37 14.30 10.07
CA SER A 155 -34.50 15.21 10.20
C SER A 155 -35.67 14.39 10.78
N PRO A 156 -36.17 14.72 11.97
CA PRO A 156 -37.35 14.04 12.48
C PRO A 156 -38.49 14.39 11.53
N PHE A 157 -39.09 13.37 10.96
CA PHE A 157 -40.32 13.44 10.20
C PHE A 157 -41.28 14.38 10.94
N SER A 158 -41.55 15.55 10.37
CA SER A 158 -42.64 16.42 10.78
C SER A 158 -43.97 15.66 10.56
N PHE A 159 -44.41 14.98 11.59
CA PHE A 159 -45.83 14.62 11.69
C PHE A 159 -46.64 15.90 11.81
N ARG A 160 -47.13 16.46 10.68
CA ARG A 160 -48.23 17.39 10.70
C ARG A 160 -49.54 16.60 10.87
N ARG A 161 -50.22 16.88 11.96
CA ARG A 161 -51.65 16.57 12.14
C ARG A 161 -52.48 17.42 11.18
#